data_30c79f6de18a0efbd7feb5a64a54917a
#
_entry.id   30c79f6de18a0efbd7feb5a64a54917a
#
_cell.length_a   1.000
_cell.length_b   1.000
_cell.length_c   1.000
_cell.angle_alpha   90.00
_cell.angle_beta   90.00
_cell.angle_gamma   90.00
#
_symmetry.space_group_name_H-M   'P 1'
#
loop_
_entity.id
_entity.type
_entity.pdbx_description
1 polymer ?
#
loop_
_entity_poly.entity_id
_entity_poly.type
_entity_poly.pdbx_seq_one_letter_code
_entity_poly.pdbx_strand_id
1 'polypeptide(L)'
;MINTTDYAFDVERYRDEADAISFAGNLGMDGFELLPCEGGRDDFFTERSVVGVHLRYFDSWLDFWNGKLEMLSKEYGSFEKVKEIFGGLDRSCILKRFREDLERARKLKARYVVFHVSDVSARELFTYQCRHTDEEVIDAAAELINLLLDGENYTFDFLMENLWWPGLTMTRPEMTKRLLSQVHYQKKGIMLDTGHLMHMNLELKTQDEAVDYILEKVAEHGNLASYIKGMHLNQSITGAYVKTLITKKDAMPSDYEACSKACYEHVFQIDQHLPFTTPKVQKLVETIKPKYLTHELMSYGRSEHEIKLVMQRAALKGKNV
;
A
#
# COMPACT_ATOMS: atom_id res chain seq x y z
N MET A 1 -13.42 9.69 12.50
CA MET A 1 -12.83 8.75 11.54
C MET A 1 -13.50 8.94 10.21
N ILE A 2 -12.74 8.98 9.14
CA ILE A 2 -13.23 9.09 7.76
C ILE A 2 -13.09 7.69 7.16
N ASN A 3 -14.20 7.14 6.66
CA ASN A 3 -14.25 5.82 6.07
C ASN A 3 -14.14 5.93 4.55
N THR A 4 -13.23 5.18 3.96
CA THR A 4 -13.05 5.14 2.51
C THR A 4 -13.04 3.69 2.03
N THR A 5 -13.24 3.51 0.74
CA THR A 5 -12.94 2.27 0.05
C THR A 5 -11.98 2.55 -1.10
N ASP A 6 -11.22 1.56 -1.48
CA ASP A 6 -10.30 1.65 -2.60
C ASP A 6 -11.04 1.69 -3.95
N TYR A 7 -10.41 2.32 -4.92
CA TYR A 7 -10.74 2.19 -6.32
C TYR A 7 -9.47 1.94 -7.12
N ALA A 8 -9.36 0.73 -7.63
CA ALA A 8 -8.27 0.25 -8.45
C ALA A 8 -8.80 -0.58 -9.62
N PHE A 9 -8.10 -0.60 -10.74
CA PHE A 9 -8.19 -1.55 -11.86
C PHE A 9 -9.54 -1.70 -12.58
N ASP A 10 -10.67 -1.36 -11.98
CA ASP A 10 -12.00 -1.60 -12.57
C ASP A 10 -12.73 -0.29 -12.87
N VAL A 11 -12.58 0.12 -14.10
CA VAL A 11 -13.14 1.36 -14.63
C VAL A 11 -14.64 1.30 -14.91
N GLU A 12 -15.20 0.09 -15.01
CA GLU A 12 -16.59 -0.10 -15.39
C GLU A 12 -17.51 -0.35 -14.21
N ARG A 13 -16.98 -0.32 -12.96
CA ARG A 13 -17.79 -0.53 -11.75
C ARG A 13 -18.94 0.43 -11.62
N TYR A 14 -18.74 1.66 -12.07
CA TYR A 14 -19.70 2.75 -11.92
C TYR A 14 -19.99 3.38 -13.27
N ARG A 15 -21.25 3.80 -13.46
CA ARG A 15 -21.70 4.49 -14.67
C ARG A 15 -21.09 5.89 -14.80
N ASP A 16 -21.02 6.57 -13.65
CA ASP A 16 -20.51 7.92 -13.49
C ASP A 16 -20.16 8.20 -12.02
N GLU A 17 -19.63 9.38 -11.73
CA GLU A 17 -19.27 9.79 -10.36
C GLU A 17 -20.46 9.80 -9.41
N ALA A 18 -21.66 10.17 -9.86
CA ALA A 18 -22.85 10.21 -9.02
C ALA A 18 -23.24 8.80 -8.56
N ASP A 19 -23.11 7.81 -9.44
CA ASP A 19 -23.33 6.40 -9.12
C ASP A 19 -22.27 5.88 -8.11
N ALA A 20 -21.00 6.27 -8.28
CA ALA A 20 -19.92 5.95 -7.34
C ALA A 20 -20.17 6.55 -5.96
N ILE A 21 -20.54 7.84 -5.89
CA ILE A 21 -20.90 8.52 -4.64
C ILE A 21 -22.08 7.82 -3.96
N SER A 22 -23.11 7.47 -4.72
CA SER A 22 -24.28 6.77 -4.20
C SER A 22 -23.91 5.38 -3.64
N PHE A 23 -23.06 4.65 -4.34
CA PHE A 23 -22.54 3.36 -3.86
C PHE A 23 -21.81 3.50 -2.55
N ALA A 24 -20.82 4.39 -2.47
CA ALA A 24 -20.04 4.63 -1.27
C ALA A 24 -20.92 5.06 -0.09
N GLY A 25 -21.82 6.04 -0.31
CA GLY A 25 -22.72 6.57 0.72
C GLY A 25 -23.70 5.53 1.27
N ASN A 26 -24.28 4.68 0.41
CA ASN A 26 -25.16 3.59 0.84
C ASN A 26 -24.46 2.57 1.75
N LEU A 27 -23.16 2.42 1.57
CA LEU A 27 -22.31 1.55 2.38
C LEU A 27 -21.65 2.28 3.56
N GLY A 28 -21.99 3.56 3.79
CA GLY A 28 -21.45 4.37 4.89
C GLY A 28 -19.99 4.74 4.70
N MET A 29 -19.53 4.83 3.46
CA MET A 29 -18.21 5.35 3.10
C MET A 29 -18.30 6.83 2.77
N ASP A 30 -17.29 7.60 3.16
CA ASP A 30 -17.17 9.03 2.91
C ASP A 30 -16.63 9.35 1.50
N GLY A 31 -16.11 8.35 0.79
CA GLY A 31 -15.56 8.45 -0.56
C GLY A 31 -14.53 7.37 -0.86
N PHE A 32 -13.66 7.68 -1.82
CA PHE A 32 -12.69 6.73 -2.36
C PHE A 32 -11.25 7.15 -2.05
N GLU A 33 -10.41 6.15 -1.90
CA GLU A 33 -8.98 6.25 -2.10
C GLU A 33 -8.67 5.77 -3.52
N LEU A 34 -8.10 6.64 -4.34
CA LEU A 34 -7.75 6.30 -5.71
C LEU A 34 -6.36 5.69 -5.77
N LEU A 35 -6.26 4.52 -6.40
CA LEU A 35 -4.99 3.95 -6.82
C LEU A 35 -4.73 4.33 -8.28
N PRO A 36 -3.57 4.87 -8.63
CA PRO A 36 -3.26 5.20 -10.02
C PRO A 36 -3.08 3.91 -10.82
N CYS A 37 -3.87 3.77 -11.88
CA CYS A 37 -3.79 2.67 -12.82
C CYS A 37 -3.50 3.22 -14.22
N GLU A 38 -2.48 2.73 -14.89
CA GLU A 38 -2.23 3.06 -16.28
C GLU A 38 -3.39 2.54 -17.14
N GLY A 39 -3.99 3.45 -17.92
CA GLY A 39 -5.18 3.15 -18.73
C GLY A 39 -6.51 3.14 -17.98
N GLY A 40 -6.51 3.45 -16.68
CA GLY A 40 -7.72 3.58 -15.90
C GLY A 40 -8.55 4.80 -16.29
N ARG A 41 -9.88 4.69 -16.17
CA ARG A 41 -10.82 5.82 -16.33
C ARG A 41 -11.15 6.45 -15.00
N ASP A 42 -10.16 6.99 -14.35
CA ASP A 42 -10.35 7.75 -13.12
C ASP A 42 -10.60 9.26 -13.37
N ASP A 43 -10.77 9.62 -14.64
CA ASP A 43 -11.08 10.97 -15.12
C ASP A 43 -12.44 11.50 -14.69
N PHE A 44 -13.39 10.63 -14.34
CA PHE A 44 -14.68 11.04 -13.81
C PHE A 44 -14.69 11.29 -12.31
N PHE A 45 -13.66 10.91 -11.57
CA PHE A 45 -13.54 11.21 -10.15
C PHE A 45 -13.09 12.65 -9.92
N THR A 46 -13.79 13.34 -9.02
CA THR A 46 -13.50 14.72 -8.62
C THR A 46 -13.29 14.82 -7.11
N GLU A 47 -13.02 16.05 -6.63
CA GLU A 47 -12.92 16.34 -5.19
C GLU A 47 -14.18 15.97 -4.37
N ARG A 48 -15.30 15.65 -5.03
CA ARG A 48 -16.56 15.26 -4.38
C ARG A 48 -16.56 13.81 -3.90
N SER A 49 -15.82 12.97 -4.57
CA SER A 49 -15.78 11.52 -4.33
C SER A 49 -14.44 11.05 -3.79
N VAL A 50 -13.36 11.80 -4.04
CA VAL A 50 -12.01 11.41 -3.63
C VAL A 50 -11.67 11.96 -2.25
N VAL A 51 -11.22 11.08 -1.37
CA VAL A 51 -10.73 11.43 -0.03
C VAL A 51 -9.23 11.24 0.07
N GLY A 52 -8.70 10.16 -0.50
CA GLY A 52 -7.28 9.84 -0.51
C GLY A 52 -6.78 9.50 -1.91
N VAL A 53 -5.48 9.60 -2.09
CA VAL A 53 -4.78 9.15 -3.31
C VAL A 53 -3.60 8.29 -2.90
N HIS A 54 -3.58 7.07 -3.39
CA HIS A 54 -2.43 6.20 -3.27
C HIS A 54 -1.42 6.58 -4.37
N LEU A 55 -0.16 6.75 -4.02
CA LEU A 55 0.88 7.04 -4.99
C LEU A 55 1.34 5.75 -5.67
N ARG A 56 1.89 5.87 -6.87
CA ARG A 56 2.44 4.72 -7.59
C ARG A 56 3.58 4.05 -6.84
N TYR A 57 3.78 2.77 -7.09
CA TYR A 57 4.92 2.01 -6.60
C TYR A 57 5.83 1.63 -7.78
N PHE A 58 7.12 1.53 -7.50
CA PHE A 58 8.13 1.01 -8.44
C PHE A 58 8.90 -0.10 -7.72
N ASP A 59 8.93 -1.29 -8.30
CA ASP A 59 9.84 -2.34 -7.87
C ASP A 59 11.30 -1.97 -8.22
N SER A 60 12.25 -2.47 -7.45
CA SER A 60 13.69 -2.18 -7.60
C SER A 60 14.03 -0.68 -7.68
N TRP A 61 13.19 0.19 -7.09
CA TRP A 61 13.39 1.63 -7.17
C TRP A 61 14.66 2.10 -6.47
N LEU A 62 15.08 1.41 -5.41
CA LEU A 62 16.28 1.78 -4.67
C LEU A 62 17.55 1.55 -5.50
N ASP A 63 17.61 0.49 -6.29
CA ASP A 63 18.70 0.28 -7.24
C ASP A 63 18.71 1.35 -8.33
N PHE A 64 17.54 1.77 -8.82
CA PHE A 64 17.42 2.89 -9.75
C PHE A 64 17.87 4.21 -9.09
N TRP A 65 17.43 4.47 -7.87
CA TRP A 65 17.80 5.65 -7.08
C TRP A 65 19.32 5.77 -6.90
N ASN A 66 19.97 4.64 -6.68
CA ASN A 66 21.41 4.53 -6.51
C ASN A 66 22.19 4.45 -7.83
N GLY A 67 21.51 4.58 -8.98
CA GLY A 67 22.17 4.59 -10.31
C GLY A 67 22.71 3.25 -10.77
N LYS A 68 22.24 2.11 -10.23
CA LYS A 68 22.69 0.76 -10.61
C LYS A 68 22.04 0.27 -11.91
N LEU A 69 22.11 1.11 -12.95
CA LEU A 69 21.39 0.92 -14.21
C LEU A 69 21.77 -0.36 -14.97
N GLU A 70 23.03 -0.79 -14.90
CA GLU A 70 23.48 -2.04 -15.55
C GLU A 70 22.84 -3.28 -14.91
N MET A 71 22.62 -3.25 -13.60
CA MET A 71 21.93 -4.32 -12.90
C MET A 71 20.44 -4.35 -13.28
N LEU A 72 19.80 -3.20 -13.30
CA LEU A 72 18.41 -3.05 -13.72
C LEU A 72 18.21 -3.45 -15.18
N SER A 73 19.15 -3.09 -16.10
CA SER A 73 19.04 -3.51 -17.49
C SER A 73 19.13 -5.03 -17.68
N LYS A 74 19.83 -5.72 -16.79
CA LYS A 74 19.84 -7.19 -16.77
C LYS A 74 18.55 -7.76 -16.20
N GLU A 75 17.99 -7.13 -15.18
CA GLU A 75 16.74 -7.53 -14.53
C GLU A 75 15.54 -7.33 -15.46
N TYR A 76 15.45 -6.16 -16.09
CA TYR A 76 14.36 -5.80 -17.00
C TYR A 76 14.60 -6.16 -18.47
N GLY A 77 15.78 -6.71 -18.80
CA GLY A 77 16.14 -7.17 -20.13
C GLY A 77 16.83 -6.14 -21.02
N SER A 78 16.63 -4.83 -20.81
CA SER A 78 17.31 -3.77 -21.56
C SER A 78 17.27 -2.39 -20.85
N PHE A 79 18.13 -1.45 -21.28
CA PHE A 79 18.06 -0.06 -20.85
C PHE A 79 16.80 0.65 -21.35
N GLU A 80 16.29 0.27 -22.52
CA GLU A 80 15.05 0.81 -23.08
C GLU A 80 13.87 0.49 -22.15
N LYS A 81 13.84 -0.74 -21.64
CA LYS A 81 12.79 -1.16 -20.68
C LYS A 81 12.91 -0.42 -19.34
N VAL A 82 14.12 -0.22 -18.85
CA VAL A 82 14.36 0.63 -17.66
C VAL A 82 13.82 2.06 -17.88
N LYS A 83 14.08 2.66 -19.06
CA LYS A 83 13.53 3.97 -19.41
C LYS A 83 12.01 4.00 -19.44
N GLU A 84 11.38 2.95 -19.98
CA GLU A 84 9.92 2.83 -20.05
C GLU A 84 9.33 2.81 -18.64
N ILE A 85 9.86 1.97 -17.76
CA ILE A 85 9.37 1.77 -16.38
C ILE A 85 9.56 3.05 -15.56
N PHE A 86 10.77 3.60 -15.50
CA PHE A 86 11.09 4.73 -14.64
C PHE A 86 10.88 6.11 -15.29
N GLY A 87 10.66 6.16 -16.61
CA GLY A 87 10.49 7.40 -17.37
C GLY A 87 11.79 8.05 -17.82
N GLY A 88 12.93 7.38 -17.62
CA GLY A 88 14.28 7.83 -17.97
C GLY A 88 15.35 6.98 -17.28
N LEU A 89 16.59 7.51 -17.20
CA LEU A 89 17.73 6.77 -16.63
C LEU A 89 18.39 7.49 -15.43
N ASP A 90 17.73 8.48 -14.86
CA ASP A 90 18.21 9.15 -13.65
C ASP A 90 17.06 9.37 -12.65
N ARG A 91 17.42 9.54 -11.38
CA ARG A 91 16.45 9.64 -10.28
C ARG A 91 15.45 10.80 -10.39
N SER A 92 15.73 11.83 -11.20
CA SER A 92 14.79 12.92 -11.44
C SER A 92 13.51 12.45 -12.11
N CYS A 93 13.58 11.32 -12.84
CA CYS A 93 12.42 10.73 -13.50
C CYS A 93 11.39 10.18 -12.51
N ILE A 94 11.85 9.48 -11.47
CA ILE A 94 10.97 9.02 -10.36
C ILE A 94 10.37 10.25 -9.65
N LEU A 95 11.17 11.25 -9.30
CA LEU A 95 10.69 12.48 -8.68
C LEU A 95 9.60 13.15 -9.53
N LYS A 96 9.80 13.23 -10.85
CA LYS A 96 8.81 13.79 -11.76
C LYS A 96 7.49 13.04 -11.70
N ARG A 97 7.54 11.69 -11.76
CA ARG A 97 6.34 10.85 -11.72
C ARG A 97 5.60 10.96 -10.40
N PHE A 98 6.28 10.98 -9.27
CA PHE A 98 5.64 11.22 -7.97
C PHE A 98 5.06 12.63 -7.85
N ARG A 99 5.73 13.66 -8.40
CA ARG A 99 5.16 15.01 -8.44
C ARG A 99 3.87 15.06 -9.26
N GLU A 100 3.77 14.33 -10.36
CA GLU A 100 2.53 14.21 -11.13
C GLU A 100 1.39 13.64 -10.28
N ASP A 101 1.67 12.61 -9.49
CA ASP A 101 0.67 12.02 -8.57
C ASP A 101 0.28 13.00 -7.44
N LEU A 102 1.25 13.71 -6.85
CA LEU A 102 0.99 14.71 -5.81
C LEU A 102 0.18 15.91 -6.33
N GLU A 103 0.45 16.36 -7.57
CA GLU A 103 -0.31 17.42 -8.21
C GLU A 103 -1.74 16.97 -8.55
N ARG A 104 -1.92 15.70 -8.91
CA ARG A 104 -3.24 15.11 -9.05
C ARG A 104 -3.98 15.09 -7.72
N ALA A 105 -3.35 14.61 -6.65
CA ALA A 105 -3.91 14.63 -5.30
C ALA A 105 -4.29 16.06 -4.86
N ARG A 106 -3.45 17.06 -5.17
CA ARG A 106 -3.73 18.47 -4.90
C ARG A 106 -4.95 18.97 -5.69
N LYS A 107 -5.06 18.65 -6.99
CA LYS A 107 -6.22 19.02 -7.83
C LYS A 107 -7.52 18.40 -7.33
N LEU A 108 -7.46 17.17 -6.86
CA LEU A 108 -8.59 16.44 -6.27
C LEU A 108 -8.88 16.86 -4.82
N LYS A 109 -8.10 17.79 -4.25
CA LYS A 109 -8.19 18.23 -2.85
C LYS A 109 -8.17 17.05 -1.87
N ALA A 110 -7.39 16.02 -2.19
CA ALA A 110 -7.23 14.85 -1.35
C ALA A 110 -6.85 15.25 0.08
N ARG A 111 -7.42 14.56 1.06
CA ARG A 111 -7.12 14.79 2.48
C ARG A 111 -5.83 14.12 2.91
N TYR A 112 -5.46 13.04 2.23
CA TYR A 112 -4.21 12.33 2.43
C TYR A 112 -3.70 11.71 1.14
N VAL A 113 -2.41 11.43 1.13
CA VAL A 113 -1.75 10.58 0.13
C VAL A 113 -1.06 9.43 0.83
N VAL A 114 -0.92 8.29 0.15
CA VAL A 114 -0.23 7.10 0.66
C VAL A 114 1.01 6.84 -0.17
N PHE A 115 2.11 6.53 0.49
CA PHE A 115 3.40 6.23 -0.12
C PHE A 115 3.99 4.96 0.49
N HIS A 116 4.26 3.95 -0.31
CA HIS A 116 4.93 2.72 0.11
C HIS A 116 6.39 2.97 0.50
N VAL A 117 6.76 2.66 1.73
CA VAL A 117 8.16 2.71 2.20
C VAL A 117 8.75 1.31 2.15
N SER A 118 9.03 0.85 0.95
CA SER A 118 9.55 -0.50 0.72
C SER A 118 10.28 -0.59 -0.62
N ASP A 119 11.16 -1.58 -0.75
CA ASP A 119 11.81 -1.95 -2.00
C ASP A 119 11.91 -3.46 -2.14
N VAL A 120 11.62 -3.95 -3.35
CA VAL A 120 11.71 -5.38 -3.68
C VAL A 120 11.92 -5.53 -5.17
N SER A 121 12.75 -6.49 -5.57
CA SER A 121 12.91 -6.88 -6.97
C SER A 121 12.08 -8.12 -7.30
N ALA A 122 11.83 -8.35 -8.58
CA ALA A 122 11.13 -9.54 -9.05
C ALA A 122 11.72 -10.84 -8.48
N ARG A 123 13.05 -10.93 -8.39
CA ARG A 123 13.73 -12.10 -7.83
C ARG A 123 13.48 -12.28 -6.34
N GLU A 124 13.47 -11.18 -5.59
CA GLU A 124 13.29 -11.19 -4.13
C GLU A 124 11.88 -11.59 -3.74
N LEU A 125 10.88 -11.27 -4.59
CA LEU A 125 9.50 -11.74 -4.44
C LEU A 125 9.40 -13.26 -4.31
N PHE A 126 10.21 -14.01 -5.05
CA PHE A 126 10.19 -15.48 -5.05
C PHE A 126 11.16 -16.09 -4.04
N THR A 127 12.30 -15.45 -3.81
CA THR A 127 13.36 -16.05 -2.97
C THR A 127 13.30 -15.62 -1.52
N TYR A 128 12.65 -14.52 -1.22
CA TYR A 128 12.69 -13.85 0.09
C TYR A 128 14.12 -13.56 0.57
N GLN A 129 15.05 -13.42 -0.38
CA GLN A 129 16.44 -13.07 -0.11
C GLN A 129 16.69 -11.64 -0.57
N CYS A 130 16.40 -10.70 0.32
CA CYS A 130 16.49 -9.29 0.02
C CYS A 130 17.94 -8.79 0.01
N ARG A 131 18.26 -7.91 -0.95
CA ARG A 131 19.58 -7.29 -1.15
C ARG A 131 19.77 -6.08 -0.25
N HIS A 132 18.68 -5.37 0.00
CA HIS A 132 18.66 -4.14 0.79
C HIS A 132 18.18 -4.41 2.21
N THR A 133 18.65 -3.58 3.13
CA THR A 133 18.19 -3.57 4.52
C THR A 133 17.05 -2.57 4.72
N ASP A 134 16.31 -2.72 5.82
CA ASP A 134 15.27 -1.76 6.20
C ASP A 134 15.85 -0.33 6.30
N GLU A 135 17.05 -0.20 6.87
CA GLU A 135 17.74 1.06 7.06
C GLU A 135 18.06 1.76 5.73
N GLU A 136 18.56 1.02 4.74
CA GLU A 136 18.87 1.56 3.40
C GLU A 136 17.62 2.06 2.69
N VAL A 137 16.54 1.27 2.73
CA VAL A 137 15.26 1.64 2.09
C VAL A 137 14.66 2.87 2.78
N ILE A 138 14.65 2.90 4.11
CA ILE A 138 14.08 4.01 4.90
C ILE A 138 14.85 5.30 4.66
N ASP A 139 16.18 5.26 4.62
CA ASP A 139 17.00 6.45 4.39
C ASP A 139 16.77 7.04 3.01
N ALA A 140 16.74 6.19 1.98
CA ALA A 140 16.45 6.62 0.61
C ALA A 140 15.02 7.11 0.44
N ALA A 141 14.04 6.46 1.09
CA ALA A 141 12.65 6.90 1.07
C ALA A 141 12.49 8.27 1.75
N ALA A 142 13.16 8.50 2.88
CA ALA A 142 13.15 9.81 3.55
C ALA A 142 13.78 10.90 2.69
N GLU A 143 14.92 10.61 2.01
CA GLU A 143 15.55 11.54 1.05
C GLU A 143 14.57 11.88 -0.08
N LEU A 144 13.96 10.87 -0.70
CA LEU A 144 13.00 11.04 -1.80
C LEU A 144 11.79 11.87 -1.36
N ILE A 145 11.19 11.55 -0.21
CA ILE A 145 10.04 12.27 0.34
C ILE A 145 10.39 13.74 0.60
N ASN A 146 11.54 14.02 1.19
CA ASN A 146 11.98 15.39 1.45
C ASN A 146 12.19 16.17 0.13
N LEU A 147 12.79 15.55 -0.90
CA LEU A 147 12.94 16.17 -2.22
C LEU A 147 11.60 16.43 -2.94
N LEU A 148 10.55 15.71 -2.58
CA LEU A 148 9.20 15.92 -3.13
C LEU A 148 8.44 17.03 -2.39
N LEU A 149 8.64 17.16 -1.07
CA LEU A 149 7.76 17.96 -0.22
C LEU A 149 8.40 19.22 0.35
N ASP A 150 9.73 19.32 0.42
CA ASP A 150 10.41 20.50 0.95
C ASP A 150 10.17 21.72 0.06
N GLY A 151 9.69 22.80 0.67
CA GLY A 151 9.36 24.05 -0.03
C GLY A 151 8.00 24.07 -0.72
N GLU A 152 7.26 22.96 -0.69
CA GLU A 152 5.93 22.84 -1.30
C GLU A 152 4.80 23.18 -0.31
N ASN A 153 3.67 23.67 -0.84
CA ASN A 153 2.51 24.09 -0.04
C ASN A 153 1.38 23.05 -0.05
N TYR A 154 1.72 21.77 0.04
CA TYR A 154 0.71 20.73 0.14
C TYR A 154 -0.02 20.77 1.48
N THR A 155 -1.31 20.41 1.45
CA THR A 155 -2.19 20.49 2.63
C THR A 155 -2.68 19.15 3.13
N PHE A 156 -2.47 18.09 2.39
CA PHE A 156 -2.86 16.72 2.75
C PHE A 156 -1.95 16.12 3.84
N ASP A 157 -2.43 15.11 4.55
CA ASP A 157 -1.55 14.25 5.35
C ASP A 157 -0.76 13.34 4.39
N PHE A 158 0.56 13.23 4.60
CA PHE A 158 1.43 12.30 3.85
C PHE A 158 1.63 11.05 4.70
N LEU A 159 1.06 9.94 4.27
CA LEU A 159 1.02 8.70 5.02
C LEU A 159 2.00 7.70 4.42
N MET A 160 2.96 7.29 5.23
CA MET A 160 4.00 6.32 4.87
C MET A 160 3.50 4.94 5.24
N GLU A 161 3.38 4.06 4.25
CA GLU A 161 2.77 2.75 4.41
C GLU A 161 3.81 1.65 4.59
N ASN A 162 3.46 0.69 5.46
CA ASN A 162 4.25 -0.51 5.68
C ASN A 162 3.96 -1.59 4.64
N LEU A 163 5.02 -2.30 4.24
CA LEU A 163 4.94 -3.55 3.49
C LEU A 163 5.70 -4.66 4.24
N TRP A 164 5.71 -5.87 3.69
CA TRP A 164 6.45 -7.03 4.24
C TRP A 164 7.83 -7.23 3.60
N TRP A 165 8.22 -6.34 2.68
CA TRP A 165 9.55 -6.25 2.10
C TRP A 165 10.43 -5.27 2.88
N PRO A 166 11.75 -5.22 2.66
CA PRO A 166 12.63 -4.28 3.35
C PRO A 166 12.14 -2.84 3.28
N GLY A 167 12.22 -2.15 4.41
CA GLY A 167 11.74 -0.79 4.62
C GLY A 167 10.92 -0.65 5.90
N LEU A 168 9.75 -0.05 5.81
CA LEU A 168 8.83 0.09 6.94
C LEU A 168 7.97 -1.17 7.06
N THR A 169 8.35 -2.09 7.94
CA THR A 169 7.59 -3.33 8.16
C THR A 169 6.62 -3.27 9.35
N MET A 170 6.69 -2.22 10.16
CA MET A 170 5.94 -2.07 11.41
C MET A 170 6.18 -3.21 12.43
N THR A 171 7.31 -3.92 12.31
CA THR A 171 7.76 -4.93 13.29
C THR A 171 8.92 -4.43 14.15
N ARG A 172 9.58 -3.34 13.76
CA ARG A 172 10.76 -2.75 14.37
C ARG A 172 10.52 -1.27 14.71
N PRO A 173 10.13 -0.91 15.96
CA PRO A 173 9.84 0.48 16.35
C PRO A 173 10.98 1.46 16.08
N GLU A 174 12.24 1.01 16.16
CA GLU A 174 13.40 1.84 15.84
C GLU A 174 13.45 2.26 14.37
N MET A 175 12.93 1.44 13.43
CA MET A 175 12.83 1.78 12.02
C MET A 175 11.73 2.82 11.77
N THR A 176 10.58 2.66 12.42
CA THR A 176 9.52 3.68 12.41
C THR A 176 10.03 5.03 12.96
N LYS A 177 10.77 5.00 14.07
CA LYS A 177 11.39 6.20 14.63
C LYS A 177 12.38 6.84 13.66
N ARG A 178 13.24 6.01 13.01
CA ARG A 178 14.23 6.46 12.02
C ARG A 178 13.53 7.22 10.89
N LEU A 179 12.52 6.64 10.27
CA LEU A 179 11.76 7.25 9.19
C LEU A 179 11.11 8.58 9.63
N LEU A 180 10.38 8.56 10.73
CA LEU A 180 9.68 9.74 11.24
C LEU A 180 10.63 10.88 11.61
N SER A 181 11.85 10.57 12.06
CA SER A 181 12.83 11.59 12.42
C SER A 181 13.51 12.24 11.21
N GLN A 182 13.58 11.55 10.08
CA GLN A 182 14.25 12.02 8.86
C GLN A 182 13.31 12.77 7.90
N VAL A 183 12.01 12.43 7.90
CA VAL A 183 11.03 13.12 7.04
C VAL A 183 10.69 14.48 7.64
N HIS A 184 10.86 15.57 6.88
CA HIS A 184 10.68 16.96 7.36
C HIS A 184 9.21 17.39 7.38
N TYR A 185 8.37 16.83 6.50
CA TYR A 185 6.99 17.24 6.33
C TYR A 185 6.18 17.15 7.64
N GLN A 186 5.54 18.26 8.04
CA GLN A 186 4.88 18.35 9.36
C GLN A 186 3.60 17.51 9.46
N LYS A 187 2.88 17.34 8.33
CA LYS A 187 1.65 16.55 8.30
C LYS A 187 1.90 15.06 7.96
N LYS A 188 3.11 14.57 8.21
CA LYS A 188 3.44 13.15 8.04
C LYS A 188 2.68 12.26 9.02
N GLY A 189 2.50 11.01 8.63
CA GLY A 189 1.93 9.93 9.46
C GLY A 189 2.24 8.57 8.87
N ILE A 190 1.72 7.55 9.51
CA ILE A 190 1.80 6.16 9.06
C ILE A 190 0.43 5.75 8.54
N MET A 191 0.40 5.08 7.39
CA MET A 191 -0.68 4.23 6.95
C MET A 191 -0.34 2.81 7.41
N LEU A 192 -1.11 2.27 8.33
CA LEU A 192 -0.94 0.90 8.76
C LEU A 192 -1.77 -0.01 7.87
N ASP A 193 -1.13 -0.71 6.94
CA ASP A 193 -1.78 -1.82 6.26
C ASP A 193 -1.72 -3.08 7.13
N THR A 194 -2.91 -3.59 7.43
CA THR A 194 -3.08 -4.74 8.33
C THR A 194 -2.72 -6.06 7.66
N GLY A 195 -2.99 -6.22 6.36
CA GLY A 195 -2.61 -7.39 5.55
C GLY A 195 -1.10 -7.48 5.38
N HIS A 196 -0.47 -6.36 5.04
CA HIS A 196 0.99 -6.27 4.93
C HIS A 196 1.70 -6.63 6.23
N LEU A 197 1.20 -6.13 7.37
CA LEU A 197 1.78 -6.50 8.67
C LEU A 197 1.59 -7.99 8.98
N MET A 198 0.47 -8.59 8.58
CA MET A 198 0.23 -10.03 8.77
C MET A 198 1.26 -10.90 8.04
N HIS A 199 1.75 -10.47 6.88
CA HIS A 199 2.78 -11.19 6.11
C HIS A 199 4.13 -11.28 6.83
N MET A 200 4.37 -10.44 7.83
CA MET A 200 5.57 -10.53 8.68
C MET A 200 5.51 -11.71 9.66
N ASN A 201 4.36 -12.37 9.81
CA ASN A 201 4.19 -13.57 10.64
C ASN A 201 3.53 -14.70 9.85
N LEU A 202 4.33 -15.54 9.24
CA LEU A 202 3.86 -16.67 8.44
C LEU A 202 3.21 -17.80 9.24
N GLU A 203 3.15 -17.71 10.58
CA GLU A 203 2.53 -18.70 11.45
C GLU A 203 1.05 -18.44 11.72
N LEU A 204 0.52 -17.28 11.33
CA LEU A 204 -0.88 -16.92 11.52
C LEU A 204 -1.81 -17.89 10.79
N LYS A 205 -2.84 -18.38 11.50
CA LYS A 205 -3.80 -19.35 10.98
C LYS A 205 -5.24 -18.86 11.02
N THR A 206 -5.52 -17.89 11.90
CA THR A 206 -6.86 -17.34 12.08
C THR A 206 -6.83 -15.82 12.09
N GLN A 207 -7.98 -15.21 11.77
CA GLN A 207 -8.13 -13.76 11.86
C GLN A 207 -7.97 -13.24 13.30
N ASP A 208 -8.36 -14.04 14.29
CA ASP A 208 -8.23 -13.67 15.70
C ASP A 208 -6.76 -13.60 16.14
N GLU A 209 -5.94 -14.56 15.71
CA GLU A 209 -4.49 -14.51 15.90
C GLU A 209 -3.87 -13.30 15.20
N ALA A 210 -4.33 -12.99 13.99
CA ALA A 210 -3.87 -11.83 13.24
C ALA A 210 -4.18 -10.51 13.96
N VAL A 211 -5.39 -10.37 14.48
CA VAL A 211 -5.78 -9.19 15.29
C VAL A 211 -4.89 -9.05 16.53
N ASP A 212 -4.63 -10.15 17.25
CA ASP A 212 -3.75 -10.11 18.42
C ASP A 212 -2.33 -9.71 18.04
N TYR A 213 -1.78 -10.27 16.96
CA TYR A 213 -0.46 -9.94 16.46
C TYR A 213 -0.33 -8.46 16.06
N ILE A 214 -1.30 -7.93 15.33
CA ILE A 214 -1.29 -6.51 14.94
C ILE A 214 -1.35 -5.62 16.19
N LEU A 215 -2.21 -5.93 17.16
CA LEU A 215 -2.29 -5.18 18.43
C LEU A 215 -0.99 -5.22 19.23
N GLU A 216 -0.31 -6.37 19.24
CA GLU A 216 1.00 -6.54 19.87
C GLU A 216 2.03 -5.62 19.22
N LYS A 217 2.14 -5.64 17.88
CA LYS A 217 3.09 -4.78 17.14
C LYS A 217 2.79 -3.28 17.33
N VAL A 218 1.53 -2.90 17.33
CA VAL A 218 1.14 -1.51 17.63
C VAL A 218 1.52 -1.13 19.06
N ALA A 219 1.32 -2.00 20.03
CA ALA A 219 1.70 -1.76 21.43
C ALA A 219 3.23 -1.62 21.61
N GLU A 220 4.04 -2.42 20.90
CA GLU A 220 5.51 -2.31 20.90
C GLU A 220 5.99 -0.93 20.41
N HIS A 221 5.24 -0.26 19.54
CA HIS A 221 5.56 1.09 19.06
C HIS A 221 5.37 2.18 20.13
N GLY A 222 4.67 1.91 21.21
CA GLY A 222 4.48 2.88 22.31
C GLY A 222 3.97 4.23 21.79
N ASN A 223 4.67 5.31 22.10
CA ASN A 223 4.28 6.67 21.68
C ASN A 223 4.33 6.86 20.14
N LEU A 224 5.07 6.05 19.41
CA LEU A 224 5.13 6.14 17.94
C LEU A 224 3.80 5.70 17.30
N ALA A 225 3.00 4.87 17.98
CA ALA A 225 1.67 4.48 17.50
C ALA A 225 0.74 5.68 17.26
N SER A 226 0.98 6.83 17.93
CA SER A 226 0.21 8.07 17.70
C SER A 226 0.39 8.67 16.30
N TYR A 227 1.42 8.24 15.56
CA TYR A 227 1.63 8.62 14.16
C TYR A 227 0.82 7.77 13.17
N ILE A 228 0.18 6.69 13.61
CA ILE A 228 -0.74 5.90 12.77
C ILE A 228 -2.00 6.72 12.55
N LYS A 229 -2.03 7.47 11.45
CA LYS A 229 -3.16 8.32 11.07
C LYS A 229 -4.13 7.62 10.15
N GLY A 230 -3.65 6.67 9.35
CA GLY A 230 -4.44 5.87 8.42
C GLY A 230 -4.33 4.39 8.71
N MET A 231 -5.34 3.65 8.30
CA MET A 231 -5.37 2.19 8.33
C MET A 231 -5.97 1.67 7.04
N HIS A 232 -5.22 0.84 6.30
CA HIS A 232 -5.74 -0.05 5.29
C HIS A 232 -6.21 -1.32 5.99
N LEU A 233 -7.51 -1.52 5.97
CA LEU A 233 -8.15 -2.62 6.68
C LEU A 233 -8.50 -3.75 5.71
N ASN A 234 -7.66 -4.74 5.68
CA ASN A 234 -7.79 -5.97 4.92
C ASN A 234 -7.09 -7.10 5.66
N GLN A 235 -7.28 -8.33 5.23
CA GLN A 235 -6.58 -9.49 5.78
C GLN A 235 -6.15 -10.48 4.70
N SER A 236 -5.03 -11.14 4.96
CA SER A 236 -4.46 -12.18 4.10
C SER A 236 -3.73 -13.21 4.95
N ILE A 237 -4.36 -14.37 5.18
CA ILE A 237 -3.77 -15.47 5.97
C ILE A 237 -3.13 -16.47 5.00
N THR A 238 -1.97 -16.12 4.46
CA THR A 238 -1.32 -16.83 3.35
C THR A 238 0.04 -17.43 3.68
N GLY A 239 0.42 -17.45 4.96
CA GLY A 239 1.73 -17.93 5.41
C GLY A 239 2.06 -19.37 4.95
N ALA A 240 1.07 -20.26 4.88
CA ALA A 240 1.26 -21.62 4.38
C ALA A 240 1.67 -21.64 2.89
N TYR A 241 1.07 -20.78 2.07
CA TYR A 241 1.43 -20.61 0.66
C TYR A 241 2.87 -20.09 0.53
N VAL A 242 3.21 -19.04 1.26
CA VAL A 242 4.55 -18.43 1.23
C VAL A 242 5.63 -19.45 1.62
N LYS A 243 5.43 -20.21 2.70
CA LYS A 243 6.36 -21.26 3.14
C LYS A 243 6.56 -22.33 2.06
N THR A 244 5.49 -22.71 1.37
CA THR A 244 5.56 -23.69 0.29
C THR A 244 6.39 -23.13 -0.88
N LEU A 245 6.20 -21.86 -1.22
CA LEU A 245 6.95 -21.22 -2.30
C LEU A 245 8.45 -21.14 -2.01
N ILE A 246 8.84 -20.64 -0.84
CA ILE A 246 10.24 -20.50 -0.43
C ILE A 246 10.99 -21.86 -0.53
N THR A 247 10.27 -22.96 -0.29
CA THR A 247 10.87 -24.31 -0.33
C THR A 247 10.97 -24.88 -1.75
N LYS A 248 10.11 -24.48 -2.67
CA LYS A 248 10.03 -25.08 -4.02
C LYS A 248 11.16 -24.68 -4.96
N LYS A 249 11.79 -23.52 -4.75
CA LYS A 249 12.85 -22.99 -5.62
C LYS A 249 12.50 -23.07 -7.13
N ASP A 250 11.26 -22.76 -7.47
CA ASP A 250 10.83 -22.77 -8.86
C ASP A 250 11.69 -21.77 -9.66
N ALA A 251 12.10 -22.17 -10.85
CA ALA A 251 12.90 -21.30 -11.71
C ALA A 251 12.03 -20.12 -12.18
N MET A 252 12.50 -18.89 -11.92
CA MET A 252 11.87 -17.70 -12.48
C MET A 252 11.95 -17.74 -14.01
N PRO A 253 10.90 -17.28 -14.71
CA PRO A 253 10.98 -17.07 -16.14
C PRO A 253 12.17 -16.15 -16.48
N SER A 254 12.87 -16.46 -17.57
CA SER A 254 14.00 -15.65 -18.04
C SER A 254 13.58 -14.39 -18.82
N ASP A 255 12.37 -14.42 -19.37
CA ASP A 255 11.76 -13.30 -20.09
C ASP A 255 11.09 -12.35 -19.11
N TYR A 256 11.30 -11.03 -19.30
CA TYR A 256 10.77 -10.02 -18.40
C TYR A 256 9.24 -10.02 -18.29
N GLU A 257 8.53 -10.13 -19.43
CA GLU A 257 7.06 -10.07 -19.41
C GLU A 257 6.47 -11.29 -18.70
N ALA A 258 7.01 -12.47 -18.97
CA ALA A 258 6.63 -13.69 -18.27
C ALA A 258 6.97 -13.62 -16.78
N CYS A 259 8.14 -13.06 -16.44
CA CYS A 259 8.56 -12.84 -15.05
C CYS A 259 7.62 -11.85 -14.34
N SER A 260 7.34 -10.72 -14.94
CA SER A 260 6.42 -9.69 -14.39
C SER A 260 5.03 -10.29 -14.14
N LYS A 261 4.48 -11.02 -15.11
CA LYS A 261 3.18 -11.69 -14.93
C LYS A 261 3.22 -12.68 -13.76
N ALA A 262 4.26 -13.51 -13.67
CA ALA A 262 4.43 -14.47 -12.58
C ALA A 262 4.57 -13.75 -11.22
N CYS A 263 5.24 -12.59 -11.17
CA CYS A 263 5.34 -11.76 -9.97
C CYS A 263 3.96 -11.26 -9.52
N TYR A 264 3.16 -10.69 -10.43
CA TYR A 264 1.80 -10.25 -10.09
C TYR A 264 0.92 -11.39 -9.61
N GLU A 265 0.91 -12.53 -10.33
CA GLU A 265 0.15 -13.70 -9.90
C GLU A 265 0.58 -14.18 -8.50
N HIS A 266 1.87 -14.11 -8.22
CA HIS A 266 2.42 -14.49 -6.93
C HIS A 266 2.02 -13.49 -5.82
N VAL A 267 2.15 -12.20 -6.06
CA VAL A 267 1.77 -11.16 -5.10
C VAL A 267 0.28 -11.29 -4.75
N PHE A 268 -0.60 -11.47 -5.73
CA PHE A 268 -2.03 -11.67 -5.49
C PHE A 268 -2.37 -12.96 -4.72
N GLN A 269 -1.50 -13.96 -4.72
CA GLN A 269 -1.66 -15.14 -3.86
C GLN A 269 -1.19 -14.90 -2.42
N ILE A 270 -0.27 -13.96 -2.21
CA ILE A 270 0.18 -13.56 -0.87
C ILE A 270 -0.81 -12.56 -0.29
N ASP A 271 -1.00 -11.47 -0.98
CA ASP A 271 -1.75 -10.31 -0.53
C ASP A 271 -3.13 -10.28 -1.19
N GLN A 272 -4.07 -10.94 -0.50
CA GLN A 272 -5.39 -11.24 -1.03
C GLN A 272 -6.42 -10.15 -0.79
N HIS A 273 -6.12 -9.18 0.07
CA HIS A 273 -7.03 -8.08 0.44
C HIS A 273 -8.47 -8.56 0.70
N LEU A 274 -8.61 -9.57 1.57
CA LEU A 274 -9.90 -10.12 1.96
C LEU A 274 -10.50 -9.33 3.14
N PRO A 275 -11.84 -9.34 3.30
CA PRO A 275 -12.46 -8.67 4.43
C PRO A 275 -12.20 -9.44 5.74
N PHE A 276 -12.02 -8.70 6.83
CA PHE A 276 -12.18 -9.29 8.15
C PHE A 276 -13.64 -9.68 8.38
N THR A 277 -13.85 -10.88 8.94
CA THR A 277 -15.16 -11.40 9.31
C THR A 277 -15.27 -11.67 10.81
N THR A 278 -14.17 -11.63 11.54
CA THR A 278 -14.17 -11.74 13.00
C THR A 278 -14.58 -10.41 13.64
N PRO A 279 -15.50 -10.40 14.61
CA PRO A 279 -15.85 -9.17 15.35
C PRO A 279 -14.68 -8.62 16.19
N LYS A 280 -13.64 -9.42 16.40
CA LYS A 280 -12.42 -8.99 17.12
C LYS A 280 -11.70 -7.83 16.44
N VAL A 281 -11.86 -7.68 15.10
CA VAL A 281 -11.28 -6.58 14.31
C VAL A 281 -11.72 -5.19 14.81
N GLN A 282 -12.91 -5.10 15.44
CA GLN A 282 -13.37 -3.86 16.07
C GLN A 282 -12.33 -3.32 17.07
N LYS A 283 -11.68 -4.21 17.82
CA LYS A 283 -10.65 -3.84 18.80
C LYS A 283 -9.44 -3.13 18.17
N LEU A 284 -9.07 -3.47 16.92
CA LEU A 284 -8.00 -2.74 16.21
C LEU A 284 -8.38 -1.27 16.02
N VAL A 285 -9.56 -1.05 15.47
CA VAL A 285 -10.05 0.31 15.17
C VAL A 285 -10.23 1.13 16.45
N GLU A 286 -10.76 0.52 17.51
CA GLU A 286 -10.96 1.18 18.82
C GLU A 286 -9.63 1.50 19.53
N THR A 287 -8.61 0.68 19.34
CA THR A 287 -7.28 0.88 19.95
C THR A 287 -6.49 1.94 19.19
N ILE A 288 -6.43 1.83 17.87
CA ILE A 288 -5.61 2.69 17.02
C ILE A 288 -6.30 4.04 16.79
N LYS A 289 -7.61 4.06 16.63
CA LYS A 289 -8.43 5.26 16.35
C LYS A 289 -7.89 6.06 15.16
N PRO A 290 -7.72 5.42 14.00
CA PRO A 290 -7.15 6.10 12.84
C PRO A 290 -8.04 7.28 12.42
N LYS A 291 -7.42 8.33 11.88
CA LYS A 291 -8.15 9.45 11.27
C LYS A 291 -8.82 9.00 9.97
N TYR A 292 -8.16 8.12 9.23
CA TYR A 292 -8.61 7.56 7.96
C TYR A 292 -8.67 6.03 8.06
N LEU A 293 -9.78 5.45 7.66
CA LEU A 293 -9.96 4.01 7.58
C LEU A 293 -10.34 3.64 6.15
N THR A 294 -9.45 2.99 5.43
CA THR A 294 -9.70 2.52 4.07
C THR A 294 -10.01 1.04 4.10
N HIS A 295 -11.18 0.65 3.59
CA HIS A 295 -11.52 -0.74 3.31
C HIS A 295 -10.88 -1.11 1.97
N GLU A 296 -9.65 -1.57 2.00
CA GLU A 296 -8.86 -1.94 0.83
C GLU A 296 -9.11 -3.41 0.50
N LEU A 297 -10.05 -3.63 -0.41
CA LEU A 297 -10.60 -4.96 -0.67
C LEU A 297 -10.53 -5.30 -2.16
N MET A 298 -9.65 -6.23 -2.51
CA MET A 298 -9.58 -6.72 -3.89
C MET A 298 -10.89 -7.36 -4.32
N SER A 299 -11.39 -7.01 -5.51
CA SER A 299 -12.65 -7.53 -6.04
C SER A 299 -12.70 -7.41 -7.57
N TYR A 300 -13.34 -8.35 -8.23
CA TYR A 300 -13.46 -8.41 -9.69
C TYR A 300 -14.72 -7.71 -10.25
N GLY A 301 -15.37 -6.86 -9.46
CA GLY A 301 -16.53 -6.10 -9.90
C GLY A 301 -17.33 -5.54 -8.74
N ARG A 302 -18.31 -4.68 -9.09
CA ARG A 302 -19.12 -3.93 -8.12
C ARG A 302 -19.83 -4.81 -7.09
N SER A 303 -20.47 -5.89 -7.52
CA SER A 303 -21.26 -6.75 -6.62
C SER A 303 -20.39 -7.48 -5.61
N GLU A 304 -19.23 -7.96 -6.02
CA GLU A 304 -18.28 -8.60 -5.12
C GLU A 304 -17.72 -7.58 -4.13
N HIS A 305 -17.38 -6.39 -4.59
CA HIS A 305 -16.91 -5.31 -3.74
C HIS A 305 -17.95 -4.94 -2.66
N GLU A 306 -19.20 -4.79 -3.06
CA GLU A 306 -20.32 -4.53 -2.14
C GLU A 306 -20.44 -5.61 -1.08
N ILE A 307 -20.41 -6.88 -1.47
CA ILE A 307 -20.49 -8.02 -0.55
C ILE A 307 -19.33 -7.96 0.47
N LYS A 308 -18.11 -7.77 0.01
CA LYS A 308 -16.93 -7.70 0.88
C LYS A 308 -17.00 -6.53 1.86
N LEU A 309 -17.44 -5.35 1.40
CA LEU A 309 -17.66 -4.19 2.26
C LEU A 309 -18.73 -4.45 3.33
N VAL A 310 -19.84 -5.05 2.94
CA VAL A 310 -20.91 -5.44 3.88
C VAL A 310 -20.38 -6.41 4.94
N MET A 311 -19.63 -7.45 4.54
CA MET A 311 -19.03 -8.42 5.46
C MET A 311 -18.09 -7.73 6.47
N GLN A 312 -17.18 -6.88 6.02
CA GLN A 312 -16.23 -6.21 6.91
C GLN A 312 -16.91 -5.21 7.84
N ARG A 313 -17.91 -4.48 7.34
CA ARG A 313 -18.72 -3.58 8.18
C ARG A 313 -19.53 -4.33 9.25
N ALA A 314 -20.04 -5.51 8.92
CA ALA A 314 -20.73 -6.35 9.90
C ALA A 314 -19.76 -6.79 11.01
N ALA A 315 -18.54 -7.16 10.67
CA ALA A 315 -17.51 -7.50 11.65
C ALA A 315 -17.14 -6.31 12.57
N LEU A 316 -17.08 -5.10 12.03
CA LEU A 316 -16.77 -3.88 12.79
C LEU A 316 -17.91 -3.42 13.74
N LYS A 317 -19.15 -3.78 13.46
CA LYS A 317 -20.30 -3.40 14.30
C LYS A 317 -20.58 -4.34 15.47
N GLY A 318 -19.90 -5.50 15.50
CA GLY A 318 -20.25 -6.56 16.44
C GLY A 318 -21.67 -7.12 16.21
N LYS A 319 -22.11 -8.06 17.07
CA LYS A 319 -23.42 -8.72 16.97
C LYS A 319 -24.62 -7.83 17.41
N ASN A 320 -24.50 -6.52 17.36
CA ASN A 320 -25.61 -5.62 17.66
C ASN A 320 -26.18 -5.05 16.35
N VAL A 321 -26.80 -5.92 15.56
CA VAL A 321 -27.80 -5.56 14.54
C VAL A 321 -29.02 -6.41 14.80
#